data_8721ad2e69d4ddd93cb7bc04b00db06f
#
_entry.id   8721ad2e69d4ddd93cb7bc04b00db06f
#
_cell.length_a   1.000
_cell.length_b   1.000
_cell.length_c   1.000
_cell.angle_alpha   90.00
_cell.angle_beta   90.00
_cell.angle_gamma   90.00
#
_symmetry.space_group_name_H-M   'P 1'
#
loop_
_entity.id
_entity.type
_entity.pdbx_description
1 polymer ?
#
loop_
_entity_poly.entity_id
_entity_poly.type
_entity_poly.pdbx_seq_one_letter_code
_entity_poly.pdbx_strand_id
1 'polypeptide(L)'
;MTRAAAGIVYAVVFILCLVLGIVPTAIFVSVMSGLCCYEFFRMTRLDGKMANERMGIAAAVVFPLSALGDSMLLNALLFALMLAVGIWYVWSPRTRISDVAVTLMGPIYTGFMLSAIVLLRDAVPGFAGALLSVGVCASLWVSDSFAYIVGSRIGKHKMVPKISPKKSWEGFAGGILGSVLIWLILWATHFYKLSLPYALLCGVVVSILGVIGDLIESRIKRGVGVKDSGNLIPGHGGMLDRSDSLIFGCITAQLLLMIGGVL
;
A
#
# COMPACT_ATOMS: atom_id res chain seq x y z
N MET A 1 4.62 18.32 -18.32
CA MET A 1 3.39 18.11 -17.52
C MET A 1 3.51 18.88 -16.22
N THR A 2 2.49 19.63 -15.82
CA THR A 2 2.46 20.29 -14.52
C THR A 2 2.37 19.21 -13.43
N ARG A 3 2.91 19.50 -12.23
CA ARG A 3 2.91 18.57 -11.09
C ARG A 3 1.52 17.95 -10.84
N ALA A 4 0.47 18.76 -10.82
CA ALA A 4 -0.90 18.29 -10.61
C ALA A 4 -1.38 17.29 -11.68
N ALA A 5 -1.00 17.47 -12.94
CA ALA A 5 -1.46 16.60 -14.04
C ALA A 5 -0.96 15.15 -13.90
N ALA A 6 0.28 14.93 -13.46
CA ALA A 6 0.83 13.58 -13.30
C ALA A 6 0.12 12.79 -12.19
N GLY A 7 -0.20 13.44 -11.06
CA GLY A 7 -0.96 12.80 -9.98
C GLY A 7 -2.40 12.46 -10.37
N ILE A 8 -3.05 13.34 -11.11
CA ILE A 8 -4.42 13.09 -11.62
C ILE A 8 -4.41 11.92 -12.62
N VAL A 9 -3.46 11.89 -13.54
CA VAL A 9 -3.33 10.78 -14.53
C VAL A 9 -3.13 9.46 -13.81
N TYR A 10 -2.23 9.40 -12.80
CA TYR A 10 -2.05 8.20 -11.98
C TYR A 10 -3.35 7.74 -11.33
N ALA A 11 -4.06 8.63 -10.65
CA ALA A 11 -5.31 8.30 -9.96
C ALA A 11 -6.41 7.84 -10.93
N VAL A 12 -6.55 8.53 -12.08
CA VAL A 12 -7.52 8.17 -13.12
C VAL A 12 -7.22 6.80 -13.71
N VAL A 13 -5.96 6.52 -14.08
CA VAL A 13 -5.57 5.21 -14.64
C VAL A 13 -5.78 4.12 -13.61
N PHE A 14 -5.43 4.35 -12.34
CA PHE A 14 -5.65 3.38 -11.27
C PHE A 14 -7.15 3.06 -11.08
N ILE A 15 -8.00 4.08 -10.94
CA ILE A 15 -9.45 3.90 -10.80
C ILE A 15 -10.01 3.18 -12.05
N LEU A 16 -9.57 3.56 -13.24
CA LEU A 16 -10.01 2.94 -14.49
C LEU A 16 -9.67 1.44 -14.49
N CYS A 17 -8.47 1.04 -14.07
CA CYS A 17 -8.10 -0.37 -13.97
C CYS A 17 -8.98 -1.12 -12.98
N LEU A 18 -9.30 -0.53 -11.82
CA LEU A 18 -10.21 -1.12 -10.83
C LEU A 18 -11.62 -1.31 -11.40
N VAL A 19 -12.12 -0.37 -12.20
CA VAL A 19 -13.46 -0.44 -12.81
C VAL A 19 -13.51 -1.46 -13.96
N LEU A 20 -12.48 -1.50 -14.81
CA LEU A 20 -12.42 -2.37 -15.98
C LEU A 20 -12.36 -3.87 -15.64
N GLY A 21 -11.87 -4.24 -14.46
CA GLY A 21 -11.90 -5.62 -13.99
C GLY A 21 -10.66 -6.07 -13.26
N ILE A 22 -10.66 -7.34 -12.85
CA ILE A 22 -9.58 -7.90 -12.03
C ILE A 22 -8.25 -7.98 -12.79
N VAL A 23 -8.26 -8.35 -14.07
CA VAL A 23 -7.03 -8.51 -14.86
C VAL A 23 -6.30 -7.18 -15.08
N PRO A 24 -6.96 -6.08 -15.55
CA PRO A 24 -6.34 -4.76 -15.60
C PRO A 24 -5.84 -4.29 -14.24
N THR A 25 -6.59 -4.57 -13.16
CA THR A 25 -6.16 -4.26 -11.78
C THR A 25 -4.87 -4.99 -11.42
N ALA A 26 -4.81 -6.30 -11.65
CA ALA A 26 -3.64 -7.11 -11.32
C ALA A 26 -2.39 -6.67 -12.10
N ILE A 27 -2.54 -6.37 -13.40
CA ILE A 27 -1.43 -5.86 -14.23
C ILE A 27 -0.94 -4.50 -13.69
N PHE A 28 -1.86 -3.57 -13.42
CA PHE A 28 -1.50 -2.25 -12.89
C PHE A 28 -0.81 -2.34 -11.54
N VAL A 29 -1.37 -3.12 -10.60
CA VAL A 29 -0.79 -3.31 -9.27
C VAL A 29 0.55 -4.03 -9.35
N SER A 30 0.75 -4.96 -10.27
CA SER A 30 2.04 -5.63 -10.50
C SER A 30 3.12 -4.66 -10.96
N VAL A 31 2.81 -3.79 -11.91
CA VAL A 31 3.75 -2.75 -12.36
C VAL A 31 4.05 -1.79 -11.21
N MET A 32 3.02 -1.34 -10.49
CA MET A 32 3.17 -0.47 -9.33
C MET A 32 4.05 -1.12 -8.25
N SER A 33 3.81 -2.39 -7.92
CA SER A 33 4.59 -3.15 -6.94
C SER A 33 6.05 -3.31 -7.34
N GLY A 34 6.32 -3.60 -8.61
CA GLY A 34 7.68 -3.68 -9.14
C GLY A 34 8.43 -2.36 -9.02
N LEU A 35 7.77 -1.25 -9.35
CA LEU A 35 8.34 0.11 -9.22
C LEU A 35 8.60 0.48 -7.75
N CYS A 36 7.64 0.21 -6.86
CA CYS A 36 7.81 0.42 -5.42
C CYS A 36 8.98 -0.40 -4.86
N CYS A 37 9.10 -1.68 -5.27
CA CYS A 37 10.19 -2.56 -4.86
C CYS A 37 11.54 -2.06 -5.36
N TYR A 38 11.62 -1.61 -6.61
CA TYR A 38 12.81 -0.99 -7.17
C TYR A 38 13.25 0.24 -6.37
N GLU A 39 12.31 1.15 -6.03
CA GLU A 39 12.61 2.34 -5.21
C GLU A 39 13.04 1.95 -3.80
N PHE A 40 12.40 0.94 -3.19
CA PHE A 40 12.81 0.40 -1.91
C PHE A 40 14.26 -0.10 -1.94
N PHE A 41 14.65 -0.90 -2.93
CA PHE A 41 16.03 -1.37 -3.06
C PHE A 41 17.01 -0.24 -3.37
N ARG A 42 16.61 0.73 -4.18
CA ARG A 42 17.42 1.92 -4.43
C ARG A 42 17.74 2.66 -3.14
N MET A 43 16.77 2.82 -2.24
CA MET A 43 16.99 3.45 -0.94
C MET A 43 17.90 2.61 -0.04
N THR A 44 17.65 1.32 0.08
CA THR A 44 18.45 0.43 0.95
C THR A 44 19.90 0.28 0.47
N ARG A 45 20.15 0.45 -0.82
CA ARG A 45 21.49 0.50 -1.40
C ARG A 45 22.29 1.72 -0.90
N LEU A 46 21.64 2.85 -0.63
CA LEU A 46 22.29 4.03 -0.02
C LEU A 46 22.78 3.74 1.41
N ASP A 47 22.16 2.77 2.11
CA ASP A 47 22.60 2.26 3.42
C ASP A 47 23.62 1.10 3.29
N GLY A 48 24.19 0.91 2.10
CA GLY A 48 25.20 -0.12 1.85
C GLY A 48 24.69 -1.56 1.86
N LYS A 49 23.37 -1.78 1.69
CA LYS A 49 22.78 -3.12 1.58
C LYS A 49 22.97 -3.66 0.17
N MET A 50 23.34 -4.94 0.09
CA MET A 50 23.56 -5.67 -1.17
C MET A 50 22.47 -6.74 -1.36
N ALA A 51 21.22 -6.31 -1.43
CA ALA A 51 20.07 -7.19 -1.64
C ALA A 51 20.09 -7.81 -3.05
N ASN A 52 19.44 -8.97 -3.20
CA ASN A 52 19.19 -9.54 -4.53
C ASN A 52 17.96 -8.86 -5.17
N GLU A 53 18.21 -7.66 -5.70
CA GLU A 53 17.15 -6.78 -6.25
C GLU A 53 16.36 -7.44 -7.37
N ARG A 54 17.05 -8.21 -8.27
CA ARG A 54 16.37 -8.87 -9.40
C ARG A 54 15.33 -9.89 -8.92
N MET A 55 15.71 -10.69 -7.94
CA MET A 55 14.81 -11.69 -7.33
C MET A 55 13.66 -11.00 -6.61
N GLY A 56 13.95 -9.97 -5.83
CA GLY A 56 12.93 -9.23 -5.09
C GLY A 56 11.93 -8.49 -6.00
N ILE A 57 12.42 -7.80 -7.04
CA ILE A 57 11.53 -7.09 -7.99
C ILE A 57 10.67 -8.11 -8.77
N ALA A 58 11.25 -9.23 -9.24
CA ALA A 58 10.48 -10.27 -9.90
C ALA A 58 9.37 -10.82 -9.00
N ALA A 59 9.67 -11.11 -7.74
CA ALA A 59 8.66 -11.55 -6.78
C ALA A 59 7.59 -10.48 -6.53
N ALA A 60 7.97 -9.20 -6.38
CA ALA A 60 7.03 -8.11 -6.19
C ALA A 60 6.03 -7.95 -7.34
N VAL A 61 6.47 -8.17 -8.59
CA VAL A 61 5.62 -8.16 -9.78
C VAL A 61 4.68 -9.37 -9.81
N VAL A 62 5.17 -10.54 -9.40
CA VAL A 62 4.41 -11.80 -9.50
C VAL A 62 3.35 -11.91 -8.41
N PHE A 63 3.57 -11.35 -7.20
CA PHE A 63 2.60 -11.43 -6.11
C PHE A 63 1.19 -10.92 -6.49
N PRO A 64 0.98 -9.72 -7.05
CA PRO A 64 -0.37 -9.29 -7.44
C PRO A 64 -0.98 -10.13 -8.58
N LEU A 65 -0.16 -10.68 -9.50
CA LEU A 65 -0.64 -11.59 -10.54
C LEU A 65 -1.11 -12.92 -9.94
N SER A 66 -0.45 -13.40 -8.89
CA SER A 66 -0.86 -14.64 -8.23
C SER A 66 -2.19 -14.52 -7.50
N ALA A 67 -2.60 -13.30 -7.15
CA ALA A 67 -3.92 -13.05 -6.58
C ALA A 67 -5.09 -13.24 -7.57
N LEU A 68 -4.80 -13.44 -8.87
CA LEU A 68 -5.79 -13.90 -9.86
C LEU A 68 -6.14 -15.38 -9.73
N GLY A 69 -5.33 -16.13 -9.00
CA GLY A 69 -5.53 -17.56 -8.77
C GLY A 69 -6.07 -17.85 -7.38
N ASP A 70 -5.91 -19.09 -6.96
CA ASP A 70 -6.29 -19.54 -5.62
C ASP A 70 -5.35 -18.90 -4.56
N SER A 71 -5.87 -18.70 -3.36
CA SER A 71 -5.10 -18.24 -2.18
C SER A 71 -3.88 -19.13 -1.88
N MET A 72 -3.93 -20.41 -2.25
CA MET A 72 -2.81 -21.36 -2.17
C MET A 72 -1.62 -20.89 -3.02
N LEU A 73 -1.85 -20.29 -4.18
CA LEU A 73 -0.80 -19.80 -5.06
C LEU A 73 0.01 -18.67 -4.42
N LEU A 74 -0.66 -17.74 -3.72
CA LEU A 74 0.00 -16.65 -3.01
C LEU A 74 0.92 -17.17 -1.89
N ASN A 75 0.43 -18.18 -1.13
CA ASN A 75 1.22 -18.84 -0.08
C ASN A 75 2.39 -19.63 -0.66
N ALA A 76 2.19 -20.34 -1.78
CA ALA A 76 3.24 -21.07 -2.48
C ALA A 76 4.35 -20.13 -2.99
N LEU A 77 3.98 -18.97 -3.52
CA LEU A 77 4.96 -17.97 -3.95
C LEU A 77 5.74 -17.35 -2.78
N LEU A 78 5.08 -17.11 -1.65
CA LEU A 78 5.78 -16.65 -0.45
C LEU A 78 6.80 -17.69 0.02
N PHE A 79 6.41 -18.95 0.06
CA PHE A 79 7.33 -20.05 0.37
C PHE A 79 8.47 -20.17 -0.64
N ALA A 80 8.17 -20.09 -1.94
CA ALA A 80 9.17 -20.15 -3.01
C ALA A 80 10.17 -18.99 -2.91
N LEU A 81 9.71 -17.76 -2.58
CA LEU A 81 10.58 -16.64 -2.32
C LEU A 81 11.52 -16.89 -1.14
N MET A 82 10.97 -17.36 -0.01
CA MET A 82 11.77 -17.70 1.18
C MET A 82 12.84 -18.74 0.84
N LEU A 83 12.47 -19.81 0.12
CA LEU A 83 13.37 -20.86 -0.30
C LEU A 83 14.44 -20.33 -1.26
N ALA A 84 14.06 -19.56 -2.29
CA ALA A 84 14.99 -19.02 -3.28
C ALA A 84 16.01 -18.06 -2.65
N VAL A 85 15.57 -17.19 -1.72
CA VAL A 85 16.47 -16.30 -0.99
C VAL A 85 17.38 -17.09 -0.03
N GLY A 86 16.87 -18.14 0.61
CA GLY A 86 17.67 -19.04 1.44
C GLY A 86 18.76 -19.76 0.63
N ILE A 87 18.39 -20.31 -0.53
CA ILE A 87 19.33 -20.93 -1.47
C ILE A 87 20.39 -19.92 -1.92
N TRP A 88 19.97 -18.72 -2.36
CA TRP A 88 20.91 -17.66 -2.73
C TRP A 88 21.88 -17.32 -1.60
N TYR A 89 21.41 -17.24 -0.37
CA TYR A 89 22.25 -16.97 0.80
C TYR A 89 23.32 -18.03 1.02
N VAL A 90 22.96 -19.32 0.91
CA VAL A 90 23.89 -20.46 1.06
C VAL A 90 25.01 -20.40 0.02
N TRP A 91 24.68 -20.06 -1.24
CA TRP A 91 25.67 -20.01 -2.34
C TRP A 91 26.38 -18.66 -2.49
N SER A 92 26.06 -17.67 -1.66
CA SER A 92 26.67 -16.32 -1.74
C SER A 92 27.48 -15.99 -0.48
N PRO A 93 28.75 -16.40 -0.37
CA PRO A 93 29.55 -16.28 0.87
C PRO A 93 29.76 -14.85 1.37
N ARG A 94 29.61 -13.84 0.50
CA ARG A 94 29.76 -12.42 0.85
C ARG A 94 28.48 -11.77 1.31
N THR A 95 27.34 -12.44 1.19
CA THR A 95 26.03 -11.93 1.56
C THR A 95 25.85 -11.91 3.07
N ARG A 96 25.41 -10.80 3.61
CA ARG A 96 25.11 -10.65 5.03
C ARG A 96 23.64 -11.00 5.30
N ILE A 97 23.33 -11.41 6.52
CA ILE A 97 21.93 -11.68 6.92
C ILE A 97 21.04 -10.44 6.77
N SER A 98 21.60 -9.23 6.90
CA SER A 98 20.88 -7.98 6.63
C SER A 98 20.48 -7.83 5.15
N ASP A 99 21.29 -8.35 4.22
CA ASP A 99 20.98 -8.30 2.79
C ASP A 99 19.86 -9.29 2.46
N VAL A 100 19.84 -10.44 3.13
CA VAL A 100 18.76 -11.44 3.07
C VAL A 100 17.46 -10.81 3.57
N ALA A 101 17.49 -10.16 4.75
CA ALA A 101 16.31 -9.52 5.32
C ALA A 101 15.74 -8.43 4.40
N VAL A 102 16.58 -7.61 3.80
CA VAL A 102 16.17 -6.57 2.84
C VAL A 102 15.62 -7.19 1.56
N THR A 103 16.24 -8.28 1.05
CA THR A 103 15.77 -8.99 -0.14
C THR A 103 14.36 -9.56 0.05
N LEU A 104 14.04 -10.04 1.25
CA LEU A 104 12.69 -10.52 1.60
C LEU A 104 11.71 -9.37 1.86
N MET A 105 12.13 -8.36 2.61
CA MET A 105 11.27 -7.25 3.00
C MET A 105 10.74 -6.49 1.78
N GLY A 106 11.56 -6.25 0.76
CA GLY A 106 11.16 -5.51 -0.45
C GLY A 106 9.89 -6.08 -1.09
N PRO A 107 9.90 -7.30 -1.62
CA PRO A 107 8.73 -7.87 -2.29
C PRO A 107 7.56 -8.18 -1.35
N ILE A 108 7.80 -8.50 -0.09
CA ILE A 108 6.72 -8.70 0.88
C ILE A 108 6.01 -7.35 1.14
N TYR A 109 6.77 -6.30 1.40
CA TYR A 109 6.24 -4.98 1.69
C TYR A 109 5.52 -4.36 0.50
N THR A 110 6.10 -4.45 -0.71
CA THR A 110 5.57 -3.76 -1.90
C THR A 110 4.74 -4.64 -2.82
N GLY A 111 4.94 -5.95 -2.84
CA GLY A 111 4.22 -6.89 -3.71
C GLY A 111 3.12 -7.64 -2.99
N PHE A 112 3.48 -8.45 -1.99
CA PHE A 112 2.52 -9.27 -1.25
C PHE A 112 1.44 -8.41 -0.57
N MET A 113 1.81 -7.32 0.12
CA MET A 113 0.81 -6.47 0.79
C MET A 113 -0.08 -5.71 -0.21
N LEU A 114 0.46 -5.23 -1.34
CA LEU A 114 -0.35 -4.56 -2.37
C LEU A 114 -1.25 -5.54 -3.14
N SER A 115 -0.99 -6.85 -3.12
CA SER A 115 -1.89 -7.87 -3.70
C SER A 115 -3.29 -7.81 -3.09
N ALA A 116 -3.43 -7.28 -1.88
CA ALA A 116 -4.72 -7.04 -1.24
C ALA A 116 -5.67 -6.19 -2.08
N ILE A 117 -5.15 -5.29 -2.93
CA ILE A 117 -5.98 -4.47 -3.85
C ILE A 117 -6.65 -5.37 -4.90
N VAL A 118 -5.92 -6.37 -5.42
CA VAL A 118 -6.46 -7.34 -6.38
C VAL A 118 -7.49 -8.24 -5.70
N LEU A 119 -7.18 -8.72 -4.50
CA LEU A 119 -8.09 -9.55 -3.71
C LEU A 119 -9.37 -8.80 -3.33
N LEU A 120 -9.30 -7.53 -2.96
CA LEU A 120 -10.46 -6.68 -2.72
C LEU A 120 -11.31 -6.50 -3.99
N ARG A 121 -10.66 -6.39 -5.16
CA ARG A 121 -11.36 -6.27 -6.44
C ARG A 121 -12.10 -7.55 -6.83
N ASP A 122 -11.55 -8.70 -6.49
CA ASP A 122 -12.11 -10.03 -6.78
C ASP A 122 -13.14 -10.49 -5.75
N ALA A 123 -13.10 -9.94 -4.56
CA ALA A 123 -13.91 -10.38 -3.43
C ALA A 123 -15.42 -10.40 -3.70
N VAL A 124 -15.91 -9.49 -4.56
CA VAL A 124 -17.30 -9.40 -4.97
C VAL A 124 -17.38 -9.24 -6.48
N PRO A 125 -18.20 -10.01 -7.20
CA PRO A 125 -18.25 -9.96 -8.66
C PRO A 125 -18.81 -8.63 -9.19
N GLY A 126 -18.38 -8.26 -10.39
CA GLY A 126 -18.95 -7.15 -11.15
C GLY A 126 -18.65 -5.77 -10.57
N PHE A 127 -19.65 -4.88 -10.65
CA PHE A 127 -19.55 -3.49 -10.23
C PHE A 127 -19.34 -3.34 -8.71
N ALA A 128 -19.92 -4.22 -7.91
CA ALA A 128 -19.75 -4.17 -6.45
C ALA A 128 -18.28 -4.34 -6.04
N GLY A 129 -17.54 -5.27 -6.65
CA GLY A 129 -16.11 -5.43 -6.39
C GLY A 129 -15.29 -4.21 -6.81
N ALA A 130 -15.64 -3.55 -7.93
CA ALA A 130 -15.02 -2.30 -8.33
C ALA A 130 -15.30 -1.20 -7.30
N LEU A 131 -16.54 -1.05 -6.87
CA LEU A 131 -16.94 -0.05 -5.87
C LEU A 131 -16.25 -0.28 -4.53
N LEU A 132 -16.12 -1.55 -4.09
CA LEU A 132 -15.41 -1.89 -2.85
C LEU A 132 -13.94 -1.48 -2.92
N SER A 133 -13.23 -1.93 -3.96
CA SER A 133 -11.80 -1.64 -4.10
C SER A 133 -11.51 -0.14 -4.29
N VAL A 134 -12.31 0.55 -5.10
CA VAL A 134 -12.25 2.02 -5.23
C VAL A 134 -12.56 2.70 -3.91
N GLY A 135 -13.59 2.27 -3.19
CA GLY A 135 -13.99 2.83 -1.90
C GLY A 135 -12.90 2.67 -0.84
N VAL A 136 -12.27 1.50 -0.75
CA VAL A 136 -11.15 1.28 0.18
C VAL A 136 -9.97 2.19 -0.17
N CYS A 137 -9.55 2.28 -1.42
CA CYS A 137 -8.48 3.19 -1.82
C CYS A 137 -8.86 4.66 -1.59
N ALA A 138 -10.10 5.04 -1.91
CA ALA A 138 -10.61 6.39 -1.67
C ALA A 138 -10.63 6.73 -0.18
N SER A 139 -10.94 5.76 0.71
CA SER A 139 -10.94 6.00 2.16
C SER A 139 -9.57 6.44 2.67
N LEU A 140 -8.50 5.89 2.11
CA LEU A 140 -7.12 6.26 2.44
C LEU A 140 -6.74 7.62 1.86
N TRP A 141 -7.05 7.89 0.59
CA TRP A 141 -6.77 9.19 -0.04
C TRP A 141 -7.56 10.34 0.60
N VAL A 142 -8.81 10.09 0.97
CA VAL A 142 -9.64 11.06 1.68
C VAL A 142 -9.12 11.25 3.11
N SER A 143 -8.68 10.17 3.78
CA SER A 143 -8.00 10.26 5.08
C SER A 143 -6.80 11.20 5.01
N ASP A 144 -5.90 11.02 4.04
CA ASP A 144 -4.71 11.86 3.87
C ASP A 144 -5.09 13.33 3.58
N SER A 145 -6.11 13.53 2.74
CA SER A 145 -6.61 14.87 2.39
C SER A 145 -7.19 15.58 3.60
N PHE A 146 -8.03 14.91 4.37
CA PHE A 146 -8.63 15.46 5.60
C PHE A 146 -7.57 15.70 6.67
N ALA A 147 -6.62 14.78 6.83
CA ALA A 147 -5.48 14.93 7.74
C ALA A 147 -4.66 16.18 7.38
N TYR A 148 -4.41 16.42 6.09
CA TYR A 148 -3.74 17.63 5.62
C TYR A 148 -4.56 18.91 5.87
N ILE A 149 -5.86 18.91 5.53
CA ILE A 149 -6.73 20.09 5.68
C ILE A 149 -6.87 20.49 7.15
N VAL A 150 -7.17 19.52 8.02
CA VAL A 150 -7.34 19.77 9.46
C VAL A 150 -5.98 20.10 10.10
N GLY A 151 -4.95 19.31 9.83
CA GLY A 151 -3.63 19.49 10.40
C GLY A 151 -2.95 20.80 10.00
N SER A 152 -3.22 21.32 8.78
CA SER A 152 -2.67 22.60 8.34
C SER A 152 -3.40 23.81 8.97
N ARG A 153 -4.68 23.67 9.35
CA ARG A 153 -5.47 24.75 9.94
C ARG A 153 -5.39 24.82 11.47
N ILE A 154 -5.49 23.67 12.13
CA ILE A 154 -5.59 23.61 13.60
C ILE A 154 -4.55 22.69 14.27
N GLY A 155 -3.62 22.09 13.50
CA GLY A 155 -2.62 21.15 14.00
C GLY A 155 -1.56 21.77 14.90
N LYS A 156 -1.75 21.67 16.21
CA LYS A 156 -0.84 22.21 17.24
C LYS A 156 0.10 21.13 17.80
N HIS A 157 -0.40 19.92 18.03
CA HIS A 157 0.33 18.83 18.66
C HIS A 157 0.96 17.90 17.62
N LYS A 158 2.29 17.92 17.51
CA LYS A 158 3.02 17.08 16.53
C LYS A 158 3.02 15.63 16.97
N MET A 159 2.71 14.71 16.01
CA MET A 159 2.71 13.27 16.27
C MET A 159 4.13 12.70 16.39
N VAL A 160 4.94 12.85 15.33
CA VAL A 160 6.27 12.24 15.20
C VAL A 160 7.24 13.24 14.56
N PRO A 161 7.69 14.28 15.31
CA PRO A 161 8.46 15.40 14.75
C PRO A 161 9.75 14.98 14.01
N LYS A 162 10.43 13.94 14.52
CA LYS A 162 11.70 13.44 13.97
C LYS A 162 11.54 12.70 12.62
N ILE A 163 10.37 12.15 12.32
CA ILE A 163 10.09 11.35 11.12
C ILE A 163 9.30 12.18 10.12
N SER A 164 8.16 12.74 10.56
CA SER A 164 7.24 13.54 9.77
C SER A 164 6.81 14.82 10.54
N PRO A 165 7.55 15.94 10.42
CA PRO A 165 7.33 17.13 11.23
C PRO A 165 6.00 17.86 10.93
N LYS A 166 5.35 17.54 9.82
CA LYS A 166 4.07 18.16 9.43
C LYS A 166 2.86 17.44 10.00
N LYS A 167 2.96 16.16 10.39
CA LYS A 167 1.84 15.39 10.95
C LYS A 167 1.50 15.85 12.38
N SER A 168 0.20 16.04 12.65
CA SER A 168 -0.35 16.41 13.95
C SER A 168 -1.45 15.46 14.39
N TRP A 169 -1.71 15.39 15.69
CA TRP A 169 -2.78 14.57 16.26
C TRP A 169 -4.18 15.06 15.82
N GLU A 170 -4.36 16.37 15.67
CA GLU A 170 -5.60 16.96 15.17
C GLU A 170 -5.83 16.55 13.70
N GLY A 171 -4.76 16.61 12.89
CA GLY A 171 -4.81 16.12 11.52
C GLY A 171 -5.14 14.62 11.45
N PHE A 172 -4.55 13.82 12.32
CA PHE A 172 -4.83 12.39 12.42
C PHE A 172 -6.32 12.11 12.72
N ALA A 173 -6.90 12.81 13.69
CA ALA A 173 -8.33 12.71 13.98
C ALA A 173 -9.19 13.13 12.77
N GLY A 174 -8.79 14.19 12.05
CA GLY A 174 -9.44 14.60 10.81
C GLY A 174 -9.37 13.50 9.73
N GLY A 175 -8.22 12.82 9.59
CA GLY A 175 -8.05 11.71 8.68
C GLY A 175 -8.99 10.53 8.98
N ILE A 176 -9.11 10.17 10.26
CA ILE A 176 -10.06 9.13 10.69
C ILE A 176 -11.49 9.50 10.27
N LEU A 177 -11.91 10.73 10.49
CA LEU A 177 -13.24 11.19 10.08
C LEU A 177 -13.44 11.06 8.57
N GLY A 178 -12.45 11.45 7.76
CA GLY A 178 -12.49 11.32 6.30
C GLY A 178 -12.64 9.88 5.84
N SER A 179 -11.88 8.96 6.42
CA SER A 179 -11.99 7.52 6.12
C SER A 179 -13.36 6.96 6.51
N VAL A 180 -13.82 7.27 7.73
CA VAL A 180 -15.14 6.82 8.23
C VAL A 180 -16.27 7.28 7.31
N LEU A 181 -16.23 8.51 6.78
CA LEU A 181 -17.23 8.98 5.83
C LEU A 181 -17.32 8.10 4.58
N ILE A 182 -16.19 7.67 4.02
CA ILE A 182 -16.19 6.76 2.86
C ILE A 182 -16.75 5.38 3.23
N TRP A 183 -16.38 4.83 4.39
CA TRP A 183 -16.90 3.55 4.85
C TRP A 183 -18.42 3.60 5.14
N LEU A 184 -18.94 4.74 5.60
CA LEU A 184 -20.38 4.97 5.72
C LEU A 184 -21.08 5.01 4.35
N ILE A 185 -20.43 5.59 3.33
CA ILE A 185 -20.95 5.54 1.95
C ILE A 185 -20.99 4.09 1.48
N LEU A 186 -19.93 3.28 1.69
CA LEU A 186 -19.93 1.86 1.33
C LEU A 186 -21.03 1.09 2.05
N TRP A 187 -21.24 1.33 3.34
CA TRP A 187 -22.37 0.76 4.09
C TRP A 187 -23.72 1.14 3.49
N ALA A 188 -23.92 2.41 3.15
CA ALA A 188 -25.19 2.92 2.62
C ALA A 188 -25.53 2.41 1.20
N THR A 189 -24.57 1.83 0.48
CA THR A 189 -24.86 1.19 -0.83
C THR A 189 -25.64 -0.10 -0.72
N HIS A 190 -25.63 -0.74 0.44
CA HIS A 190 -26.23 -2.07 0.70
C HIS A 190 -25.73 -3.20 -0.21
N PHE A 191 -24.63 -2.99 -0.96
CA PHE A 191 -24.03 -4.06 -1.79
C PHE A 191 -23.31 -5.12 -0.96
N TYR A 192 -23.01 -4.81 0.30
CA TYR A 192 -22.21 -5.67 1.19
C TYR A 192 -22.99 -6.00 2.46
N LYS A 193 -22.72 -7.17 3.05
CA LYS A 193 -23.27 -7.54 4.37
C LYS A 193 -22.53 -6.78 5.50
N LEU A 194 -22.45 -5.46 5.36
CA LEU A 194 -21.72 -4.59 6.27
C LEU A 194 -22.70 -3.96 7.27
N SER A 195 -22.54 -4.21 8.56
CA SER A 195 -23.32 -3.52 9.59
C SER A 195 -22.74 -2.12 9.86
N LEU A 196 -23.57 -1.18 10.31
CA LEU A 196 -23.13 0.17 10.61
C LEU A 196 -21.98 0.21 11.64
N PRO A 197 -22.03 -0.50 12.78
CA PRO A 197 -20.91 -0.52 13.72
C PRO A 197 -19.62 -1.06 13.10
N TYR A 198 -19.74 -2.05 12.21
CA TYR A 198 -18.58 -2.64 11.56
C TYR A 198 -17.97 -1.70 10.49
N ALA A 199 -18.78 -0.97 9.76
CA ALA A 199 -18.33 0.07 8.84
C ALA A 199 -17.53 1.17 9.58
N LEU A 200 -18.03 1.61 10.73
CA LEU A 200 -17.32 2.58 11.58
C LEU A 200 -15.98 2.02 12.05
N LEU A 201 -15.94 0.76 12.51
CA LEU A 201 -14.71 0.07 12.91
C LEU A 201 -13.71 0.01 11.75
N CYS A 202 -14.15 -0.42 10.57
CA CYS A 202 -13.31 -0.49 9.37
C CYS A 202 -12.72 0.89 9.02
N GLY A 203 -13.55 1.94 9.00
CA GLY A 203 -13.09 3.30 8.70
C GLY A 203 -12.02 3.79 9.66
N VAL A 204 -12.18 3.53 10.95
CA VAL A 204 -11.20 3.89 11.98
C VAL A 204 -9.90 3.10 11.83
N VAL A 205 -10.00 1.76 11.79
CA VAL A 205 -8.80 0.89 11.79
C VAL A 205 -8.01 1.02 10.49
N VAL A 206 -8.68 1.09 9.33
CA VAL A 206 -8.01 1.28 8.03
C VAL A 206 -7.28 2.62 7.97
N SER A 207 -7.87 3.70 8.47
CA SER A 207 -7.20 5.00 8.57
C SER A 207 -5.97 4.95 9.47
N ILE A 208 -6.08 4.37 10.67
CA ILE A 208 -4.97 4.24 11.61
C ILE A 208 -3.79 3.49 10.98
N LEU A 209 -4.07 2.32 10.36
CA LEU A 209 -3.02 1.49 9.77
C LEU A 209 -2.47 2.08 8.45
N GLY A 210 -3.27 2.83 7.69
CA GLY A 210 -2.80 3.63 6.57
C GLY A 210 -1.78 4.69 7.01
N VAL A 211 -2.08 5.44 8.07
CA VAL A 211 -1.15 6.44 8.65
C VAL A 211 0.13 5.77 9.18
N ILE A 212 0.01 4.58 9.80
CA ILE A 212 1.18 3.82 10.24
C ILE A 212 2.04 3.40 9.03
N GLY A 213 1.43 3.00 7.91
CA GLY A 213 2.13 2.67 6.67
C GLY A 213 2.97 3.83 6.15
N ASP A 214 2.39 5.03 6.03
CA ASP A 214 3.12 6.25 5.66
C ASP A 214 4.25 6.58 6.67
N LEU A 215 4.02 6.39 7.98
CA LEU A 215 5.06 6.61 8.98
C LEU A 215 6.21 5.59 8.87
N ILE A 216 5.91 4.34 8.53
CA ILE A 216 6.94 3.29 8.29
C ILE A 216 7.79 3.69 7.09
N GLU A 217 7.16 4.05 5.97
CA GLU A 217 7.85 4.49 4.76
C GLU A 217 8.68 5.75 5.04
N SER A 218 8.10 6.74 5.70
CA SER A 218 8.80 7.95 6.14
C SER A 218 10.01 7.61 7.02
N ARG A 219 9.90 6.64 7.93
CA ARG A 219 11.00 6.21 8.79
C ARG A 219 12.12 5.54 7.99
N ILE A 220 11.78 4.71 7.00
CA ILE A 220 12.74 4.09 6.09
C ILE A 220 13.52 5.19 5.35
N LYS A 221 12.84 6.17 4.76
CA LYS A 221 13.47 7.29 4.07
C LYS A 221 14.44 8.06 4.96
N ARG A 222 14.06 8.38 6.19
CA ARG A 222 14.94 9.08 7.14
C ARG A 222 16.12 8.23 7.56
N GLY A 223 15.96 6.90 7.67
CA GLY A 223 17.02 5.96 7.99
C GLY A 223 18.18 6.01 6.99
N VAL A 224 17.87 6.19 5.72
CA VAL A 224 18.85 6.25 4.63
C VAL A 224 19.19 7.68 4.19
N GLY A 225 18.72 8.69 4.92
CA GLY A 225 19.08 10.10 4.68
C GLY A 225 18.37 10.77 3.50
N VAL A 226 17.29 10.16 2.97
CA VAL A 226 16.50 10.75 1.87
C VAL A 226 15.15 11.27 2.35
N LYS A 227 14.52 12.08 1.50
CA LYS A 227 13.16 12.60 1.74
C LYS A 227 12.12 11.90 0.89
N ASP A 228 12.40 11.65 -0.36
CA ASP A 228 11.49 11.05 -1.32
C ASP A 228 12.09 9.71 -1.79
N SER A 229 11.25 8.69 -2.03
CA SER A 229 11.69 7.34 -2.41
C SER A 229 12.30 7.30 -3.80
N GLY A 230 11.85 8.20 -4.68
CA GLY A 230 12.29 8.28 -6.07
C GLY A 230 11.85 9.56 -6.76
N ASN A 231 12.04 9.60 -8.08
CA ASN A 231 11.64 10.70 -8.96
C ASN A 231 10.85 10.19 -10.17
N LEU A 232 10.23 9.01 -10.07
CA LEU A 232 9.51 8.38 -11.19
C LEU A 232 8.30 9.21 -11.63
N ILE A 233 7.61 9.84 -10.68
CA ILE A 233 6.48 10.71 -10.99
C ILE A 233 6.98 12.16 -10.95
N PRO A 234 7.09 12.87 -12.11
CA PRO A 234 7.64 14.21 -12.15
C PRO A 234 6.92 15.16 -11.18
N GLY A 235 7.65 15.65 -10.18
CA GLY A 235 7.18 16.59 -9.17
C GLY A 235 6.30 16.00 -8.04
N HIS A 236 6.09 14.67 -8.03
CA HIS A 236 5.33 13.98 -6.98
C HIS A 236 6.14 12.93 -6.19
N GLY A 237 7.46 12.83 -6.44
CA GLY A 237 8.31 11.84 -5.78
C GLY A 237 8.28 10.47 -6.46
N GLY A 238 8.44 9.42 -5.69
CA GLY A 238 8.41 8.06 -6.17
C GLY A 238 7.01 7.43 -6.21
N MET A 239 6.94 6.24 -6.80
CA MET A 239 5.75 5.40 -6.77
C MET A 239 5.45 4.91 -5.34
N LEU A 240 6.49 4.60 -4.57
CA LEU A 240 6.36 4.17 -3.17
C LEU A 240 5.78 5.30 -2.30
N ASP A 241 6.19 6.57 -2.52
CA ASP A 241 5.61 7.74 -1.85
C ASP A 241 4.10 7.93 -2.12
N ARG A 242 3.53 7.27 -3.12
CA ARG A 242 2.09 7.29 -3.48
C ARG A 242 1.33 6.07 -3.01
N SER A 243 2.04 5.04 -2.59
CA SER A 243 1.48 3.74 -2.22
C SER A 243 1.63 3.43 -0.73
N ASP A 244 2.31 4.28 0.01
CA ASP A 244 2.68 4.09 1.41
C ASP A 244 1.49 3.79 2.34
N SER A 245 0.42 4.58 2.26
CA SER A 245 -0.83 4.34 3.01
C SER A 245 -1.62 3.15 2.45
N LEU A 246 -1.57 2.92 1.12
CA LEU A 246 -2.27 1.81 0.47
C LEU A 246 -1.72 0.46 0.90
N ILE A 247 -0.40 0.33 1.09
CA ILE A 247 0.28 -0.92 1.47
C ILE A 247 -0.34 -1.52 2.73
N PHE A 248 -0.47 -0.76 3.80
CA PHE A 248 -1.07 -1.24 5.05
C PHE A 248 -2.59 -1.12 5.06
N GLY A 249 -3.14 -0.05 4.48
CA GLY A 249 -4.56 0.20 4.51
C GLY A 249 -5.38 -0.83 3.75
N CYS A 250 -4.94 -1.23 2.54
CA CYS A 250 -5.69 -2.20 1.72
C CYS A 250 -5.66 -3.61 2.30
N ILE A 251 -4.49 -4.08 2.79
CA ILE A 251 -4.43 -5.39 3.45
C ILE A 251 -5.24 -5.41 4.74
N THR A 252 -5.25 -4.31 5.49
CA THR A 252 -6.09 -4.16 6.69
C THR A 252 -7.56 -4.26 6.35
N ALA A 253 -8.01 -3.54 5.31
CA ALA A 253 -9.40 -3.58 4.86
C ALA A 253 -9.80 -4.99 4.43
N GLN A 254 -8.95 -5.68 3.65
CA GLN A 254 -9.20 -7.06 3.24
C GLN A 254 -9.35 -7.99 4.44
N LEU A 255 -8.40 -7.95 5.39
CA LEU A 255 -8.44 -8.80 6.58
C LEU A 255 -9.68 -8.52 7.44
N LEU A 256 -10.03 -7.26 7.68
CA LEU A 256 -11.24 -6.91 8.41
C LEU A 256 -12.49 -7.46 7.72
N LEU A 257 -12.63 -7.26 6.41
CA LEU A 257 -13.80 -7.72 5.66
C LEU A 257 -13.93 -9.25 5.68
N MET A 258 -12.80 -9.99 5.63
CA MET A 258 -12.79 -11.45 5.79
C MET A 258 -13.19 -11.86 7.21
N ILE A 259 -12.60 -11.26 8.25
CA ILE A 259 -12.93 -11.57 9.66
C ILE A 259 -14.39 -11.25 9.97
N GLY A 260 -14.92 -10.18 9.40
CA GLY A 260 -16.32 -9.78 9.57
C GLY A 260 -17.33 -10.59 8.76
N GLY A 261 -16.90 -11.57 7.97
CA GLY A 261 -17.78 -12.37 7.12
C GLY A 261 -18.50 -11.54 6.04
N VAL A 262 -17.87 -10.45 5.60
CA VAL A 262 -18.40 -9.56 4.55
C VAL A 262 -17.99 -10.07 3.16
N LEU A 263 -16.83 -10.76 3.10
CA LEU A 263 -16.24 -11.38 1.91
C LEU A 263 -16.31 -12.90 2.02
#